data_1c50c1df3afa5b38729459f93f4e9ac0
#
_entry.id   1c50c1df3afa5b38729459f93f4e9ac0
#
_cell.length_a   1.000
_cell.length_b   1.000
_cell.length_c   1.000
_cell.angle_alpha   90.00
_cell.angle_beta   90.00
_cell.angle_gamma   90.00
#
_symmetry.space_group_name_H-M   'P 1'
#
loop_
_entity.id
_entity.type
_entity.pdbx_description
1 polymer ?
#
loop_
_entity_poly.entity_id
_entity_poly.type
_entity_poly.pdbx_seq_one_letter_code
_entity_poly.pdbx_strand_id
1 'polypeptide(L)'
;IFIDFIRNIRYNHFVMKIFFRKMKTAFFTPLLILCMLSTCGCQTRLSDPVTVTGYKLNTYVQISSYINVSKSVLNGCLDLCDTYEQLCSRTLESSTLYAVNHHQTDEIPAELGELIATGLDYCRISGGAFDITIGSVSQLWDFTAEQPAVPDAAAIANALQYVDYTKVELTPLENGNYRITMPEGTILDLGAIAKGYIADKIKDYLLAHDVTSAMINLGGNVLCVGGKSDSKDFTVGVKKPFTQSNELLLTLNLRDCSVVSSGTYERYFYENDTFYHHILNPATGYPYDNRLTDVTILSAVSLDGDCLSTTCFALGLDDGLALIESLDNIEAVFVTTDGSIYYSSGMSRYLNE
;
A
#
# COMPACT_ATOMS: atom_id res chain seq x y z
N ILE A 1 24.14 -12.62 93.78
CA ILE A 1 25.06 -12.22 92.69
C ILE A 1 24.80 -13.06 91.41
N PHE A 2 24.55 -14.37 91.51
CA PHE A 2 24.38 -15.21 90.32
C PHE A 2 22.99 -15.08 89.66
N ILE A 3 21.96 -14.72 90.41
CA ILE A 3 20.59 -14.53 89.93
C ILE A 3 20.44 -13.20 89.16
N ASP A 4 21.15 -12.17 89.53
CA ASP A 4 21.11 -10.85 88.84
C ASP A 4 21.88 -10.87 87.52
N PHE A 5 22.92 -11.70 87.38
CA PHE A 5 23.64 -11.90 86.19
C PHE A 5 22.82 -12.57 85.06
N ILE A 6 22.05 -13.59 85.45
CA ILE A 6 21.16 -14.32 84.51
C ILE A 6 19.98 -13.42 84.04
N ARG A 7 19.47 -12.58 84.95
CA ARG A 7 18.38 -11.64 84.65
C ARG A 7 18.83 -10.60 83.67
N ASN A 8 20.06 -10.09 83.78
CA ASN A 8 20.64 -9.07 82.88
C ASN A 8 20.92 -9.64 81.45
N ILE A 9 21.36 -10.90 81.30
CA ILE A 9 21.60 -11.56 80.03
C ILE A 9 20.23 -11.81 79.33
N ARG A 10 19.17 -12.22 79.99
CA ARG A 10 17.85 -12.40 79.39
C ARG A 10 17.22 -11.09 78.98
N TYR A 11 17.40 -10.02 79.74
CA TYR A 11 16.91 -8.66 79.36
C TYR A 11 17.60 -8.14 78.16
N ASN A 12 18.92 -8.23 78.05
CA ASN A 12 19.67 -7.80 76.89
C ASN A 12 19.34 -8.61 75.62
N HIS A 13 19.07 -9.93 75.78
CA HIS A 13 18.70 -10.76 74.63
C HIS A 13 17.27 -10.44 74.13
N PHE A 14 16.37 -10.08 75.05
CA PHE A 14 15.01 -9.66 74.67
C PHE A 14 14.99 -8.28 74.01
N VAL A 15 15.71 -7.32 74.49
CA VAL A 15 15.85 -5.97 73.90
C VAL A 15 16.51 -6.01 72.49
N MET A 16 17.55 -6.85 72.35
CA MET A 16 18.20 -7.05 71.07
C MET A 16 17.29 -7.72 70.05
N LYS A 17 16.46 -8.68 70.42
CA LYS A 17 15.45 -9.29 69.53
C LYS A 17 14.39 -8.28 69.06
N ILE A 18 13.93 -7.40 69.96
CA ILE A 18 12.97 -6.34 69.59
C ILE A 18 13.63 -5.29 68.63
N PHE A 19 14.90 -4.95 68.91
CA PHE A 19 15.65 -4.00 68.06
C PHE A 19 15.87 -4.56 66.67
N PHE A 20 16.31 -5.82 66.53
CA PHE A 20 16.48 -6.47 65.22
C PHE A 20 15.15 -6.71 64.49
N ARG A 21 14.06 -6.93 65.20
CA ARG A 21 12.73 -7.08 64.62
C ARG A 21 12.19 -5.74 64.09
N LYS A 22 12.41 -4.64 64.80
CA LYS A 22 12.05 -3.28 64.33
C LYS A 22 12.96 -2.81 63.20
N MET A 23 14.24 -3.18 63.20
CA MET A 23 15.18 -2.85 62.14
C MET A 23 14.86 -3.60 60.83
N LYS A 24 14.44 -4.87 60.90
CA LYS A 24 13.99 -5.63 59.75
C LYS A 24 12.71 -5.05 59.11
N THR A 25 11.74 -4.63 59.91
CA THR A 25 10.52 -3.98 59.41
C THR A 25 10.77 -2.57 58.87
N ALA A 26 11.72 -1.82 59.44
CA ALA A 26 12.06 -0.45 58.96
C ALA A 26 12.83 -0.43 57.63
N PHE A 27 13.58 -1.51 57.33
CA PHE A 27 14.33 -1.60 56.05
C PHE A 27 13.55 -2.32 54.94
N PHE A 28 12.66 -3.26 55.29
CA PHE A 28 11.88 -3.98 54.26
C PHE A 28 10.68 -3.20 53.74
N THR A 29 10.09 -2.33 54.54
CA THR A 29 8.94 -1.50 54.08
C THR A 29 9.32 -0.46 52.99
N PRO A 30 10.42 0.33 53.07
CA PRO A 30 10.78 1.23 52.02
C PRO A 30 11.27 0.51 50.75
N LEU A 31 11.92 -0.68 50.87
CA LEU A 31 12.35 -1.48 49.74
C LEU A 31 11.14 -2.07 48.95
N LEU A 32 10.09 -2.48 49.68
CA LEU A 32 8.85 -2.98 49.05
C LEU A 32 8.07 -1.85 48.36
N ILE A 33 8.04 -0.66 48.93
CA ILE A 33 7.43 0.53 48.32
C ILE A 33 8.24 0.98 47.10
N LEU A 34 9.59 0.92 47.12
CA LEU A 34 10.44 1.24 45.97
C LEU A 34 10.26 0.21 44.86
N CYS A 35 10.08 -1.08 45.17
CA CYS A 35 9.76 -2.10 44.14
C CYS A 35 8.33 -1.95 43.59
N MET A 36 7.37 -1.46 44.34
CA MET A 36 6.01 -1.18 43.84
C MET A 36 5.96 0.10 42.98
N LEU A 37 6.85 1.06 43.23
CA LEU A 37 6.97 2.26 42.40
C LEU A 37 7.70 2.00 41.06
N SER A 38 8.55 0.96 41.02
CA SER A 38 9.22 0.56 39.75
C SER A 38 8.34 -0.33 38.86
N THR A 39 7.17 -0.77 39.31
CA THR A 39 6.19 -1.49 38.47
C THR A 39 5.06 -0.57 37.94
N CYS A 40 5.11 0.74 38.19
CA CYS A 40 4.44 1.69 37.30
C CYS A 40 5.17 1.67 35.97
N GLY A 41 5.03 0.57 35.21
CA GLY A 41 5.33 0.57 33.79
C GLY A 41 4.55 1.74 33.21
N CYS A 42 5.26 2.69 32.63
CA CYS A 42 4.67 3.57 31.66
C CYS A 42 3.93 2.66 30.67
N GLN A 43 2.61 2.50 30.86
CA GLN A 43 1.77 2.31 29.71
C GLN A 43 1.97 3.59 28.90
N THR A 44 2.91 3.57 27.97
CA THR A 44 2.95 4.53 26.89
C THR A 44 1.59 4.42 26.24
N ARG A 45 0.67 5.33 26.59
CA ARG A 45 -0.50 5.57 25.76
C ARG A 45 0.10 5.81 24.40
N LEU A 46 -0.19 4.94 23.44
CA LEU A 46 0.05 5.20 22.04
C LEU A 46 -0.53 6.60 21.80
N SER A 47 0.32 7.57 21.57
CA SER A 47 -0.13 8.90 21.15
C SER A 47 -0.88 8.70 19.85
N ASP A 48 -1.93 9.48 19.62
CA ASP A 48 -2.60 9.50 18.32
C ASP A 48 -1.54 9.69 17.23
N PRO A 49 -1.68 9.02 16.07
CA PRO A 49 -0.69 9.14 15.00
C PRO A 49 -0.59 10.58 14.51
N VAL A 50 0.60 11.02 14.18
CA VAL A 50 0.79 12.27 13.46
C VAL A 50 0.39 12.04 12.02
N THR A 51 -0.65 12.76 11.55
CA THR A 51 -1.23 12.52 10.23
C THR A 51 -1.22 13.80 9.40
N VAL A 52 -0.91 13.66 8.12
CA VAL A 52 -1.14 14.66 7.08
C VAL A 52 -2.03 14.06 5.99
N THR A 53 -2.80 14.93 5.33
CA THR A 53 -3.71 14.53 4.26
C THR A 53 -3.65 15.53 3.12
N GLY A 54 -3.93 15.08 1.91
CA GLY A 54 -4.01 15.93 0.73
C GLY A 54 -4.82 15.29 -0.39
N TYR A 55 -5.23 16.08 -1.37
CA TYR A 55 -5.76 15.56 -2.63
C TYR A 55 -4.64 15.61 -3.65
N LYS A 56 -4.10 14.45 -4.04
CA LYS A 56 -2.95 14.26 -4.91
C LYS A 56 -3.21 13.05 -5.81
N LEU A 57 -2.54 12.96 -6.95
CA LEU A 57 -2.67 11.81 -7.84
C LEU A 57 -4.14 11.49 -8.20
N ASN A 58 -4.95 12.53 -8.31
CA ASN A 58 -6.40 12.46 -8.51
C ASN A 58 -7.15 11.60 -7.48
N THR A 59 -6.66 11.57 -6.22
CA THR A 59 -7.26 10.82 -5.11
C THR A 59 -6.98 11.48 -3.76
N TYR A 60 -7.60 10.92 -2.70
CA TYR A 60 -7.32 11.31 -1.32
C TYR A 60 -6.09 10.55 -0.82
N VAL A 61 -5.10 11.31 -0.36
CA VAL A 61 -3.84 10.79 0.20
C VAL A 61 -3.80 11.03 1.69
N GLN A 62 -3.39 10.01 2.45
CA GLN A 62 -3.19 10.10 3.89
C GLN A 62 -1.89 9.40 4.29
N ILE A 63 -1.03 10.12 5.01
CA ILE A 63 0.22 9.59 5.58
C ILE A 63 0.13 9.74 7.11
N SER A 64 0.25 8.63 7.83
CA SER A 64 0.16 8.58 9.29
C SER A 64 1.40 7.94 9.89
N SER A 65 2.13 8.68 10.74
CA SER A 65 3.25 8.13 11.53
C SER A 65 2.78 7.77 12.93
N TYR A 66 3.15 6.60 13.40
CA TYR A 66 2.85 6.07 14.74
C TYR A 66 4.02 6.25 15.72
N ILE A 67 5.08 6.91 15.26
CA ILE A 67 6.15 7.44 16.11
C ILE A 67 6.16 8.96 16.03
N ASN A 68 6.84 9.59 17.00
CA ASN A 68 6.93 11.04 17.03
C ASN A 68 7.79 11.55 15.86
N VAL A 69 7.20 12.36 15.00
CA VAL A 69 7.84 12.96 13.82
C VAL A 69 7.30 14.36 13.58
N SER A 70 8.08 15.24 12.99
CA SER A 70 7.59 16.57 12.60
C SER A 70 6.63 16.47 11.43
N LYS A 71 5.58 17.32 11.42
CA LYS A 71 4.68 17.40 10.27
C LYS A 71 5.38 17.81 8.97
N SER A 72 6.54 18.48 9.05
CA SER A 72 7.30 18.85 7.86
C SER A 72 7.84 17.63 7.12
N VAL A 73 8.28 16.56 7.83
CA VAL A 73 8.66 15.29 7.21
C VAL A 73 7.47 14.66 6.51
N LEU A 74 6.30 14.60 7.18
CA LEU A 74 5.11 14.00 6.54
C LEU A 74 4.61 14.84 5.35
N ASN A 75 4.73 16.17 5.40
CA ASN A 75 4.41 17.03 4.25
C ASN A 75 5.35 16.77 3.07
N GLY A 76 6.63 16.44 3.33
CA GLY A 76 7.55 16.00 2.29
C GLY A 76 7.06 14.76 1.52
N CYS A 77 6.26 13.89 2.16
CA CYS A 77 5.60 12.79 1.44
C CYS A 77 4.54 13.29 0.46
N LEU A 78 3.80 14.36 0.79
CA LEU A 78 2.83 14.97 -0.13
C LEU A 78 3.55 15.69 -1.28
N ASP A 79 4.70 16.33 -1.01
CA ASP A 79 5.54 16.95 -2.04
C ASP A 79 6.12 15.89 -3.01
N LEU A 80 6.43 14.68 -2.51
CA LEU A 80 6.83 13.55 -3.36
C LEU A 80 5.69 13.12 -4.30
N CYS A 81 4.42 13.11 -3.81
CA CYS A 81 3.28 12.84 -4.70
C CYS A 81 3.26 13.81 -5.87
N ASP A 82 3.45 15.12 -5.63
CA ASP A 82 3.50 16.13 -6.70
C ASP A 82 4.68 15.89 -7.65
N THR A 83 5.85 15.55 -7.10
CA THR A 83 7.06 15.27 -7.89
C THR A 83 6.83 14.09 -8.84
N TYR A 84 6.27 13.00 -8.36
CA TYR A 84 6.01 11.82 -9.19
C TYR A 84 4.78 11.98 -10.10
N GLU A 85 3.82 12.82 -9.76
CA GLU A 85 2.74 13.21 -10.67
C GLU A 85 3.32 13.96 -11.89
N GLN A 86 4.29 14.87 -11.70
CA GLN A 86 5.04 15.51 -12.76
C GLN A 86 5.86 14.53 -13.62
N LEU A 87 6.21 13.38 -13.08
CA LEU A 87 6.92 12.35 -13.84
C LEU A 87 5.98 11.43 -14.60
N CYS A 88 4.89 10.96 -13.97
CA CYS A 88 4.10 9.80 -14.40
C CYS A 88 2.70 10.14 -14.93
N SER A 89 2.23 11.39 -14.85
CA SER A 89 0.87 11.73 -15.26
C SER A 89 0.73 11.72 -16.78
N ARG A 90 -0.27 10.98 -17.28
CA ARG A 90 -0.65 10.98 -18.69
C ARG A 90 -1.41 12.25 -19.10
N THR A 91 -2.06 12.93 -18.16
CA THR A 91 -2.98 14.04 -18.42
C THR A 91 -2.44 15.41 -18.05
N LEU A 92 -1.41 15.49 -17.22
CA LEU A 92 -0.78 16.74 -16.82
C LEU A 92 0.20 17.20 -17.91
N GLU A 93 -0.13 18.27 -18.63
CA GLU A 93 0.66 18.76 -19.79
C GLU A 93 2.14 19.04 -19.48
N SER A 94 2.45 19.39 -18.23
CA SER A 94 3.83 19.64 -17.76
C SER A 94 4.59 18.37 -17.36
N SER A 95 3.96 17.19 -17.41
CA SER A 95 4.60 15.95 -16.98
C SER A 95 5.50 15.36 -18.06
N THR A 96 6.52 14.59 -17.61
CA THR A 96 7.43 13.90 -18.52
C THR A 96 6.69 12.85 -19.36
N LEU A 97 5.80 12.07 -18.76
CA LEU A 97 5.03 11.06 -19.49
C LEU A 97 4.10 11.68 -20.54
N TYR A 98 3.49 12.84 -20.25
CA TYR A 98 2.71 13.57 -21.24
C TYR A 98 3.58 13.98 -22.43
N ALA A 99 4.76 14.53 -22.18
CA ALA A 99 5.69 14.92 -23.25
C ALA A 99 6.13 13.72 -24.10
N VAL A 100 6.36 12.55 -23.49
CA VAL A 100 6.63 11.29 -24.22
C VAL A 100 5.45 10.89 -25.08
N ASN A 101 4.25 10.85 -24.52
CA ASN A 101 3.02 10.46 -25.22
C ASN A 101 2.67 11.38 -26.40
N HIS A 102 3.16 12.62 -26.38
CA HIS A 102 2.97 13.61 -27.46
C HIS A 102 4.22 13.77 -28.32
N HIS A 103 5.19 12.85 -28.23
CA HIS A 103 6.44 12.88 -29.02
C HIS A 103 7.23 14.20 -28.92
N GLN A 104 7.12 14.88 -27.76
CA GLN A 104 7.87 16.11 -27.46
C GLN A 104 9.27 15.82 -26.95
N THR A 105 9.49 14.61 -26.43
CA THR A 105 10.79 14.07 -25.99
C THR A 105 10.84 12.56 -26.19
N ASP A 106 12.03 12.05 -26.49
CA ASP A 106 12.35 10.61 -26.52
C ASP A 106 13.37 10.23 -25.43
N GLU A 107 13.91 11.22 -24.70
CA GLU A 107 14.79 11.00 -23.57
C GLU A 107 14.03 11.20 -22.26
N ILE A 108 14.10 10.20 -21.38
CA ILE A 108 13.38 10.16 -20.11
C ILE A 108 14.34 9.86 -18.93
N PRO A 109 14.07 10.41 -17.74
CA PRO A 109 14.84 10.12 -16.53
C PRO A 109 14.86 8.63 -16.20
N ALA A 110 15.93 8.17 -15.53
CA ALA A 110 16.10 6.79 -15.10
C ALA A 110 14.86 6.24 -14.38
N GLU A 111 14.31 6.97 -13.44
CA GLU A 111 13.14 6.55 -12.64
C GLU A 111 11.90 6.26 -13.49
N LEU A 112 11.62 7.08 -14.52
CA LEU A 112 10.51 6.83 -15.44
C LEU A 112 10.81 5.63 -16.35
N GLY A 113 12.05 5.50 -16.81
CA GLY A 113 12.50 4.37 -17.62
C GLY A 113 12.36 3.04 -16.87
N GLU A 114 12.78 2.99 -15.61
CA GLU A 114 12.64 1.81 -14.74
C GLU A 114 11.16 1.46 -14.49
N LEU A 115 10.31 2.45 -14.23
CA LEU A 115 8.88 2.22 -14.04
C LEU A 115 8.21 1.69 -15.31
N ILE A 116 8.55 2.25 -16.49
CA ILE A 116 8.04 1.75 -17.76
C ILE A 116 8.57 0.33 -18.02
N ALA A 117 9.85 0.05 -17.75
CA ALA A 117 10.42 -1.30 -17.90
C ALA A 117 9.66 -2.32 -17.06
N THR A 118 9.38 -1.99 -15.79
CA THR A 118 8.55 -2.81 -14.91
C THR A 118 7.16 -3.04 -15.51
N GLY A 119 6.50 -1.98 -16.00
CA GLY A 119 5.20 -2.11 -16.67
C GLY A 119 5.24 -3.05 -17.89
N LEU A 120 6.30 -2.95 -18.71
CA LEU A 120 6.51 -3.85 -19.85
C LEU A 120 6.75 -5.30 -19.43
N ASP A 121 7.42 -5.54 -18.30
CA ASP A 121 7.59 -6.89 -17.75
C ASP A 121 6.25 -7.51 -17.36
N TYR A 122 5.36 -6.75 -16.70
CA TYR A 122 4.01 -7.23 -16.39
C TYR A 122 3.13 -7.40 -17.64
N CYS A 123 3.33 -6.61 -18.70
CA CYS A 123 2.71 -6.87 -20.00
C CYS A 123 3.14 -8.25 -20.55
N ARG A 124 4.43 -8.60 -20.44
CA ARG A 124 4.95 -9.91 -20.88
C ARG A 124 4.44 -11.06 -20.00
N ILE A 125 4.45 -10.90 -18.68
CA ILE A 125 3.96 -11.89 -17.70
C ILE A 125 2.49 -12.23 -17.98
N SER A 126 1.67 -11.24 -18.31
CA SER A 126 0.23 -11.42 -18.59
C SER A 126 -0.05 -11.85 -20.03
N GLY A 127 0.98 -11.95 -20.90
CA GLY A 127 0.77 -12.19 -22.33
C GLY A 127 -0.04 -11.09 -23.03
N GLY A 128 0.03 -9.85 -22.51
CA GLY A 128 -0.68 -8.69 -23.03
C GLY A 128 -2.09 -8.49 -22.47
N ALA A 129 -2.54 -9.31 -21.51
CA ALA A 129 -3.79 -9.04 -20.82
C ALA A 129 -3.71 -7.75 -19.98
N PHE A 130 -2.56 -7.46 -19.38
CA PHE A 130 -2.20 -6.15 -18.88
C PHE A 130 -1.29 -5.48 -19.92
N ASP A 131 -1.63 -4.24 -20.35
CA ASP A 131 -0.82 -3.52 -21.34
C ASP A 131 -0.78 -2.03 -21.01
N ILE A 132 0.42 -1.51 -20.74
CA ILE A 132 0.62 -0.09 -20.41
C ILE A 132 0.43 0.84 -21.60
N THR A 133 0.31 0.33 -22.84
CA THR A 133 -0.02 1.13 -24.05
C THR A 133 -1.53 1.34 -24.21
N ILE A 134 -2.34 0.83 -23.29
CA ILE A 134 -3.81 0.99 -23.26
C ILE A 134 -4.27 2.44 -23.26
N GLY A 135 -3.37 3.38 -22.98
CA GLY A 135 -3.64 4.81 -22.94
C GLY A 135 -4.33 5.34 -24.18
N SER A 136 -4.03 4.79 -25.35
CA SER A 136 -4.69 5.14 -26.62
C SER A 136 -6.20 4.87 -26.59
N VAL A 137 -6.63 3.83 -25.87
CA VAL A 137 -8.04 3.48 -25.67
C VAL A 137 -8.60 4.15 -24.42
N SER A 138 -7.86 4.10 -23.30
CA SER A 138 -8.37 4.56 -21.99
C SER A 138 -8.73 6.06 -22.01
N GLN A 139 -8.09 6.87 -22.85
CA GLN A 139 -8.43 8.28 -23.02
C GLN A 139 -9.81 8.53 -23.64
N LEU A 140 -10.40 7.54 -24.31
CA LEU A 140 -11.74 7.64 -24.89
C LEU A 140 -12.83 7.45 -23.81
N TRP A 141 -12.49 6.74 -22.72
CA TRP A 141 -13.38 6.43 -21.63
C TRP A 141 -13.25 7.46 -20.50
N ASP A 142 -14.31 8.24 -20.26
CA ASP A 142 -14.36 9.16 -19.12
C ASP A 142 -15.34 8.66 -18.05
N PHE A 143 -14.85 7.77 -17.20
CA PHE A 143 -15.62 7.20 -16.08
C PHE A 143 -15.94 8.22 -15.00
N THR A 144 -15.38 9.44 -15.07
CA THR A 144 -15.54 10.50 -14.07
C THR A 144 -16.37 11.67 -14.59
N ALA A 145 -16.78 11.63 -15.85
CA ALA A 145 -17.64 12.64 -16.45
C ALA A 145 -18.96 12.79 -15.70
N GLU A 146 -19.57 13.95 -15.78
CA GLU A 146 -20.90 14.19 -15.23
C GLU A 146 -21.96 13.28 -15.89
N GLN A 147 -21.76 12.97 -17.16
CA GLN A 147 -22.56 12.02 -17.96
C GLN A 147 -21.62 11.08 -18.72
N PRO A 148 -21.14 10.02 -18.06
CA PRO A 148 -20.26 9.06 -18.73
C PRO A 148 -21.05 8.29 -19.79
N ALA A 149 -20.39 7.98 -20.91
CA ALA A 149 -20.98 7.25 -22.02
C ALA A 149 -19.98 6.27 -22.63
N VAL A 150 -20.49 5.23 -23.28
CA VAL A 150 -19.68 4.30 -24.05
C VAL A 150 -19.12 5.02 -25.28
N PRO A 151 -17.80 4.99 -25.51
CA PRO A 151 -17.21 5.60 -26.70
C PRO A 151 -17.69 4.97 -28.00
N ASP A 152 -17.62 5.73 -29.10
CA ASP A 152 -17.93 5.21 -30.43
C ASP A 152 -17.09 3.98 -30.79
N ALA A 153 -17.72 2.92 -31.29
CA ALA A 153 -17.05 1.66 -31.58
C ALA A 153 -15.93 1.79 -32.65
N ALA A 154 -16.11 2.69 -33.63
CA ALA A 154 -15.07 2.95 -34.62
C ALA A 154 -13.88 3.72 -34.00
N ALA A 155 -14.13 4.61 -33.04
CA ALA A 155 -13.07 5.28 -32.28
C ALA A 155 -12.27 4.27 -31.45
N ILE A 156 -12.93 3.33 -30.75
CA ILE A 156 -12.26 2.25 -30.01
C ILE A 156 -11.44 1.39 -30.96
N ALA A 157 -12.00 0.93 -32.08
CA ALA A 157 -11.30 0.11 -33.06
C ALA A 157 -10.07 0.81 -33.66
N ASN A 158 -10.13 2.13 -33.86
CA ASN A 158 -9.00 2.92 -34.31
C ASN A 158 -7.92 3.05 -33.23
N ALA A 159 -8.30 3.27 -31.96
CA ALA A 159 -7.36 3.40 -30.87
C ALA A 159 -6.63 2.08 -30.57
N LEU A 160 -7.31 0.93 -30.71
CA LEU A 160 -6.73 -0.40 -30.51
C LEU A 160 -5.53 -0.71 -31.41
N GLN A 161 -5.40 -0.05 -32.56
CA GLN A 161 -4.25 -0.25 -33.47
C GLN A 161 -2.92 0.22 -32.84
N TYR A 162 -2.98 1.04 -31.80
CA TYR A 162 -1.83 1.60 -31.07
C TYR A 162 -1.56 0.91 -29.73
N VAL A 163 -2.35 -0.12 -29.40
CA VAL A 163 -2.18 -0.91 -28.17
C VAL A 163 -1.33 -2.14 -28.49
N ASP A 164 -0.04 -2.04 -28.23
CA ASP A 164 0.92 -3.13 -28.46
C ASP A 164 2.24 -2.81 -27.72
N TYR A 165 2.35 -3.33 -26.50
CA TYR A 165 3.54 -3.13 -25.67
C TYR A 165 4.84 -3.65 -26.31
N THR A 166 4.75 -4.60 -27.25
CA THR A 166 5.94 -5.19 -27.91
C THR A 166 6.66 -4.20 -28.82
N LYS A 167 6.01 -3.07 -29.14
CA LYS A 167 6.57 -2.00 -29.96
C LYS A 167 7.19 -0.86 -29.15
N VAL A 168 7.18 -0.95 -27.82
CA VAL A 168 7.84 0.01 -26.94
C VAL A 168 9.23 -0.49 -26.61
N GLU A 169 10.25 0.29 -26.95
CA GLU A 169 11.65 -0.03 -26.70
C GLU A 169 12.28 0.99 -25.77
N LEU A 170 13.05 0.50 -24.77
CA LEU A 170 13.85 1.31 -23.87
C LEU A 170 15.32 1.02 -24.09
N THR A 171 16.11 2.05 -24.37
CA THR A 171 17.57 1.96 -24.54
C THR A 171 18.25 2.79 -23.46
N PRO A 172 19.09 2.19 -22.57
CA PRO A 172 19.88 2.94 -21.61
C PRO A 172 20.85 3.89 -22.31
N LEU A 173 21.02 5.10 -21.76
CA LEU A 173 21.95 6.12 -22.22
C LEU A 173 23.15 6.23 -21.26
N GLU A 174 24.27 6.77 -21.76
CA GLU A 174 25.49 6.94 -20.97
C GLU A 174 25.33 7.86 -19.73
N ASN A 175 24.39 8.79 -19.79
CA ASN A 175 24.07 9.71 -18.68
C ASN A 175 23.14 9.11 -17.62
N GLY A 176 22.78 7.81 -17.74
CA GLY A 176 21.89 7.10 -16.84
C GLY A 176 20.40 7.24 -17.17
N ASN A 177 20.02 8.07 -18.11
CA ASN A 177 18.66 8.19 -18.65
C ASN A 177 18.33 7.02 -19.59
N TYR A 178 17.10 6.99 -20.07
CA TYR A 178 16.68 6.08 -21.14
C TYR A 178 16.22 6.85 -22.38
N ARG A 179 16.46 6.28 -23.55
CA ARG A 179 15.72 6.63 -24.75
C ARG A 179 14.55 5.69 -24.90
N ILE A 180 13.36 6.28 -25.12
CA ILE A 180 12.14 5.51 -25.42
C ILE A 180 11.81 5.65 -26.89
N THR A 181 11.48 4.53 -27.55
CA THR A 181 11.00 4.47 -28.92
C THR A 181 9.66 3.76 -28.93
N MET A 182 8.65 4.38 -29.53
CA MET A 182 7.31 3.81 -29.69
C MET A 182 6.63 4.38 -30.93
N PRO A 183 5.68 3.66 -31.56
CA PRO A 183 4.94 4.16 -32.72
C PRO A 183 4.16 5.44 -32.43
N GLU A 184 4.00 6.29 -33.44
CA GLU A 184 3.10 7.43 -33.34
C GLU A 184 1.65 6.96 -33.07
N GLY A 185 0.96 7.62 -32.13
CA GLY A 185 -0.39 7.26 -31.70
C GLY A 185 -0.41 6.30 -30.49
N THR A 186 0.73 5.66 -30.14
CA THR A 186 0.84 4.91 -28.89
C THR A 186 0.83 5.86 -27.70
N ILE A 187 0.01 5.59 -26.70
CA ILE A 187 -0.09 6.36 -25.46
C ILE A 187 0.12 5.43 -24.27
N LEU A 188 1.16 5.69 -23.50
CA LEU A 188 1.42 5.00 -22.25
C LEU A 188 0.48 5.49 -21.14
N ASP A 189 -0.08 4.56 -20.40
CA ASP A 189 -0.87 4.80 -19.18
C ASP A 189 -0.27 4.01 -18.03
N LEU A 190 0.29 4.72 -17.05
CA LEU A 190 0.92 4.14 -15.87
C LEU A 190 -0.01 4.17 -14.65
N GLY A 191 -1.30 4.48 -14.84
CA GLY A 191 -2.27 4.62 -13.75
C GLY A 191 -2.46 3.37 -12.89
N ALA A 192 -2.18 2.19 -13.45
CA ALA A 192 -2.27 0.89 -12.76
C ALA A 192 -0.98 0.49 -12.01
N ILE A 193 0.08 1.31 -12.05
CA ILE A 193 1.38 0.99 -11.42
C ILE A 193 2.00 2.17 -10.67
N ALA A 194 1.61 3.39 -11.01
CA ALA A 194 2.26 4.60 -10.49
C ALA A 194 2.03 4.80 -8.99
N LYS A 195 0.85 4.45 -8.46
CA LYS A 195 0.58 4.62 -7.02
C LYS A 195 1.42 3.69 -6.16
N GLY A 196 1.60 2.45 -6.60
CA GLY A 196 2.48 1.49 -5.94
C GLY A 196 3.92 1.98 -5.91
N TYR A 197 4.42 2.43 -7.04
CA TYR A 197 5.76 3.03 -7.15
C TYR A 197 5.94 4.24 -6.21
N ILE A 198 4.99 5.15 -6.19
CA ILE A 198 5.02 6.34 -5.33
C ILE A 198 4.97 5.96 -3.85
N ALA A 199 4.16 4.94 -3.48
CA ALA A 199 4.10 4.44 -2.11
C ALA A 199 5.47 3.91 -1.64
N ASP A 200 6.17 3.16 -2.49
CA ASP A 200 7.52 2.66 -2.18
C ASP A 200 8.53 3.83 -2.03
N LYS A 201 8.49 4.84 -2.90
CA LYS A 201 9.33 6.04 -2.77
C LYS A 201 9.04 6.84 -1.49
N ILE A 202 7.78 6.92 -1.08
CA ILE A 202 7.40 7.54 0.20
C ILE A 202 7.91 6.70 1.37
N LYS A 203 7.85 5.36 1.30
CA LYS A 203 8.44 4.45 2.30
C LYS A 203 9.94 4.71 2.45
N ASP A 204 10.68 4.76 1.34
CA ASP A 204 12.12 5.04 1.35
C ASP A 204 12.44 6.40 1.98
N TYR A 205 11.66 7.43 1.62
CA TYR A 205 11.78 8.76 2.22
C TYR A 205 11.52 8.75 3.73
N LEU A 206 10.48 8.08 4.19
CA LEU A 206 10.16 7.96 5.61
C LEU A 206 11.25 7.24 6.38
N LEU A 207 11.78 6.14 5.85
CA LEU A 207 12.89 5.40 6.45
C LEU A 207 14.18 6.23 6.51
N ALA A 208 14.47 7.04 5.48
CA ALA A 208 15.61 7.96 5.48
C ALA A 208 15.47 9.09 6.52
N HIS A 209 14.25 9.32 7.05
CA HIS A 209 13.97 10.26 8.14
C HIS A 209 13.70 9.57 9.48
N ASP A 210 14.18 8.34 9.65
CA ASP A 210 14.03 7.51 10.86
C ASP A 210 12.56 7.19 11.23
N VAL A 211 11.62 7.30 10.27
CA VAL A 211 10.21 6.94 10.48
C VAL A 211 10.01 5.47 10.16
N THR A 212 10.07 4.63 11.19
CA THR A 212 10.02 3.17 11.10
C THR A 212 8.63 2.57 11.40
N SER A 213 7.63 3.39 11.68
CA SER A 213 6.24 2.98 11.93
C SER A 213 5.30 4.00 11.32
N ALA A 214 4.74 3.67 10.15
CA ALA A 214 3.84 4.54 9.40
C ALA A 214 2.85 3.75 8.55
N MET A 215 1.77 4.42 8.16
CA MET A 215 0.81 3.94 7.17
C MET A 215 0.69 4.99 6.06
N ILE A 216 0.90 4.56 4.83
CA ILE A 216 0.77 5.33 3.60
C ILE A 216 -0.52 4.85 2.94
N ASN A 217 -1.44 5.75 2.61
CA ASN A 217 -2.66 5.44 1.87
C ASN A 217 -2.79 6.39 0.69
N LEU A 218 -2.68 5.86 -0.52
CA LEU A 218 -2.79 6.58 -1.78
C LEU A 218 -4.08 6.16 -2.50
N GLY A 219 -5.24 6.61 -1.98
CA GLY A 219 -6.53 6.31 -2.60
C GLY A 219 -6.89 4.81 -2.60
N GLY A 220 -6.59 4.10 -1.51
CA GLY A 220 -6.86 2.67 -1.38
C GLY A 220 -5.64 1.78 -1.61
N ASN A 221 -4.58 2.23 -2.26
CA ASN A 221 -3.27 1.60 -2.20
C ASN A 221 -2.68 1.89 -0.80
N VAL A 222 -2.59 0.89 0.06
CA VAL A 222 -2.14 1.02 1.44
C VAL A 222 -0.81 0.30 1.62
N LEU A 223 0.22 1.02 2.11
CA LEU A 223 1.52 0.47 2.46
C LEU A 223 1.81 0.71 3.95
N CYS A 224 2.07 -0.36 4.68
CA CYS A 224 2.49 -0.34 6.07
C CYS A 224 4.01 -0.35 6.15
N VAL A 225 4.60 0.65 6.83
CA VAL A 225 6.03 0.72 7.14
C VAL A 225 6.22 0.22 8.57
N GLY A 226 6.95 -0.88 8.75
CA GLY A 226 7.08 -1.56 10.03
C GLY A 226 5.75 -2.07 10.58
N GLY A 227 5.63 -2.12 11.91
CA GLY A 227 4.39 -2.41 12.63
C GLY A 227 3.85 -1.18 13.34
N LYS A 228 2.64 -1.27 13.88
CA LYS A 228 1.94 -0.15 14.54
C LYS A 228 2.67 0.40 15.77
N SER A 229 3.42 -0.42 16.48
CA SER A 229 4.39 -0.12 17.54
C SER A 229 4.91 -1.42 18.12
N ASP A 230 6.11 -1.41 18.65
CA ASP A 230 6.75 -2.51 19.38
C ASP A 230 6.55 -3.89 18.73
N SER A 231 5.52 -4.64 19.15
CA SER A 231 5.23 -5.99 18.68
C SER A 231 3.88 -6.13 17.97
N LYS A 232 3.18 -5.01 17.67
CA LYS A 232 1.84 -5.07 17.09
C LYS A 232 1.87 -4.75 15.60
N ASP A 233 1.19 -5.55 14.82
CA ASP A 233 0.94 -5.31 13.42
C ASP A 233 -0.15 -4.25 13.22
N PHE A 234 -0.20 -3.67 12.02
CA PHE A 234 -1.31 -2.84 11.61
C PHE A 234 -2.52 -3.72 11.29
N THR A 235 -3.71 -3.26 11.67
CA THR A 235 -4.96 -3.87 11.20
C THR A 235 -5.50 -3.01 10.07
N VAL A 236 -5.59 -3.59 8.88
CA VAL A 236 -6.06 -2.93 7.65
C VAL A 236 -7.34 -3.61 7.19
N GLY A 237 -8.37 -2.82 6.89
CA GLY A 237 -9.63 -3.32 6.36
C GLY A 237 -9.64 -3.28 4.84
N VAL A 238 -10.03 -4.39 4.21
CA VAL A 238 -10.38 -4.42 2.78
C VAL A 238 -11.86 -4.11 2.64
N LYS A 239 -12.19 -3.12 1.81
CA LYS A 239 -13.56 -2.65 1.63
C LYS A 239 -14.40 -3.70 0.90
N LYS A 240 -15.63 -3.89 1.34
CA LYS A 240 -16.59 -4.73 0.61
C LYS A 240 -17.02 -4.03 -0.70
N PRO A 241 -16.94 -4.70 -1.84
CA PRO A 241 -17.38 -4.16 -3.13
C PRO A 241 -18.83 -3.65 -3.10
N PHE A 242 -19.13 -2.60 -3.86
CA PHE A 242 -20.45 -2.01 -4.06
C PHE A 242 -21.21 -1.60 -2.80
N THR A 243 -20.54 -1.44 -1.65
CA THR A 243 -21.20 -0.94 -0.45
C THR A 243 -20.97 0.58 -0.28
N GLN A 244 -22.02 1.30 0.09
CA GLN A 244 -21.93 2.72 0.47
C GLN A 244 -21.57 2.90 1.96
N SER A 245 -21.62 1.81 2.73
CA SER A 245 -21.23 1.77 4.13
C SER A 245 -19.72 1.51 4.26
N ASN A 246 -19.17 1.74 5.46
CA ASN A 246 -17.81 1.33 5.80
C ASN A 246 -17.72 -0.18 6.12
N GLU A 247 -18.54 -1.00 5.47
CA GLU A 247 -18.55 -2.44 5.64
C GLU A 247 -17.27 -3.03 5.03
N LEU A 248 -16.58 -3.83 5.83
CA LEU A 248 -15.35 -4.49 5.42
C LEU A 248 -15.67 -5.89 4.88
N LEU A 249 -14.98 -6.27 3.84
CA LEU A 249 -14.97 -7.64 3.34
C LEU A 249 -14.19 -8.54 4.31
N LEU A 250 -13.02 -8.08 4.73
CA LEU A 250 -12.14 -8.75 5.69
C LEU A 250 -11.19 -7.73 6.34
N THR A 251 -10.50 -8.16 7.38
CA THR A 251 -9.44 -7.40 8.04
C THR A 251 -8.13 -8.19 8.05
N LEU A 252 -7.02 -7.47 7.88
CA LEU A 252 -5.68 -8.02 7.72
C LEU A 252 -4.76 -7.49 8.80
N ASN A 253 -3.88 -8.34 9.34
CA ASN A 253 -2.79 -7.96 10.21
C ASN A 253 -1.51 -7.88 9.39
N LEU A 254 -0.91 -6.70 9.31
CA LEU A 254 0.17 -6.40 8.36
C LEU A 254 1.36 -5.73 9.03
N ARG A 255 2.55 -6.12 8.58
CA ARG A 255 3.84 -5.52 8.93
C ARG A 255 4.72 -5.47 7.69
N ASP A 256 5.30 -4.30 7.38
CA ASP A 256 6.11 -4.09 6.18
C ASP A 256 5.48 -4.66 4.90
N CYS A 257 4.19 -4.42 4.75
CA CYS A 257 3.38 -5.02 3.70
C CYS A 257 2.43 -4.00 3.08
N SER A 258 2.27 -4.11 1.78
CA SER A 258 1.31 -3.36 0.97
C SER A 258 0.03 -4.17 0.78
N VAL A 259 -1.10 -3.48 0.70
CA VAL A 259 -2.40 -4.00 0.26
C VAL A 259 -2.90 -3.12 -0.86
N VAL A 260 -3.06 -3.70 -2.03
CA VAL A 260 -3.52 -3.00 -3.22
C VAL A 260 -4.69 -3.75 -3.84
N SER A 261 -5.77 -3.04 -4.11
CA SER A 261 -6.97 -3.60 -4.73
C SER A 261 -7.21 -2.98 -6.10
N SER A 262 -7.61 -3.84 -7.05
CA SER A 262 -8.19 -3.46 -8.34
C SER A 262 -9.63 -3.95 -8.37
N GLY A 263 -10.57 -3.01 -8.27
CA GLY A 263 -11.98 -3.32 -8.15
C GLY A 263 -12.87 -2.58 -9.15
N THR A 264 -13.87 -3.27 -9.71
CA THR A 264 -14.78 -2.71 -10.70
C THR A 264 -15.68 -1.60 -10.14
N TYR A 265 -15.82 -1.53 -8.82
CA TYR A 265 -16.67 -0.59 -8.09
C TYR A 265 -16.02 0.79 -7.84
N GLU A 266 -14.76 0.97 -8.21
CA GLU A 266 -14.07 2.24 -7.97
C GLU A 266 -14.48 3.32 -8.96
N ARG A 267 -14.55 2.97 -10.26
CA ARG A 267 -14.97 3.86 -11.34
C ARG A 267 -15.81 3.07 -12.33
N TYR A 268 -17.09 3.35 -12.39
CA TYR A 268 -18.02 2.64 -13.27
C TYR A 268 -19.26 3.49 -13.58
N PHE A 269 -19.99 3.08 -14.60
CA PHE A 269 -21.30 3.61 -14.91
C PHE A 269 -22.19 2.52 -15.54
N TYR A 270 -23.48 2.82 -15.66
CA TYR A 270 -24.42 1.99 -16.39
C TYR A 270 -24.92 2.75 -17.62
N GLU A 271 -24.97 2.07 -18.76
CA GLU A 271 -25.62 2.54 -19.97
C GLU A 271 -26.47 1.44 -20.55
N ASN A 272 -27.77 1.68 -20.77
CA ASN A 272 -28.74 0.69 -21.27
C ASN A 272 -28.71 -0.63 -20.47
N ASP A 273 -28.71 -0.53 -19.14
CA ASP A 273 -28.61 -1.66 -18.19
C ASP A 273 -27.31 -2.47 -18.27
N THR A 274 -26.35 -2.05 -19.07
CA THR A 274 -25.02 -2.67 -19.15
C THR A 274 -24.05 -1.95 -18.21
N PHE A 275 -23.29 -2.74 -17.46
CA PHE A 275 -22.28 -2.27 -16.51
C PHE A 275 -20.93 -2.06 -17.21
N TYR A 276 -20.34 -0.88 -17.07
CA TYR A 276 -19.01 -0.54 -17.60
C TYR A 276 -18.12 -0.04 -16.49
N HIS A 277 -16.89 -0.56 -16.39
CA HIS A 277 -15.90 -0.19 -15.40
C HIS A 277 -14.54 0.10 -16.03
N HIS A 278 -13.66 0.74 -15.28
CA HIS A 278 -12.40 1.31 -15.80
C HIS A 278 -11.28 0.32 -16.10
N ILE A 279 -11.40 -0.96 -15.75
CA ILE A 279 -10.36 -1.96 -16.03
C ILE A 279 -10.62 -2.51 -17.43
N LEU A 280 -9.90 -1.95 -18.41
CA LEU A 280 -10.12 -2.21 -19.82
C LEU A 280 -9.30 -3.40 -20.34
N ASN A 281 -9.89 -4.16 -21.25
CA ASN A 281 -9.24 -5.25 -21.96
C ASN A 281 -8.49 -4.73 -23.19
N PRO A 282 -7.16 -4.85 -23.27
CA PRO A 282 -6.35 -4.38 -24.40
C PRO A 282 -6.72 -5.01 -25.74
N ALA A 283 -7.30 -6.21 -25.75
CA ALA A 283 -7.70 -6.88 -26.97
C ALA A 283 -9.02 -6.36 -27.55
N THR A 284 -9.91 -5.81 -26.73
CA THR A 284 -11.24 -5.37 -27.17
C THR A 284 -11.49 -3.88 -27.03
N GLY A 285 -10.76 -3.21 -26.14
CA GLY A 285 -10.95 -1.80 -25.78
C GLY A 285 -12.16 -1.54 -24.86
N TYR A 286 -12.87 -2.58 -24.45
CA TYR A 286 -13.99 -2.54 -23.50
C TYR A 286 -13.57 -3.07 -22.12
N PRO A 287 -14.35 -2.79 -21.06
CA PRO A 287 -14.11 -3.40 -19.75
C PRO A 287 -14.02 -4.93 -19.80
N TYR A 288 -13.20 -5.52 -18.91
CA TYR A 288 -13.15 -6.96 -18.74
C TYR A 288 -14.51 -7.52 -18.28
N ASP A 289 -14.93 -8.65 -18.84
CA ASP A 289 -16.08 -9.45 -18.41
C ASP A 289 -15.60 -10.87 -18.04
N ASN A 290 -14.95 -10.98 -16.88
CA ASN A 290 -14.35 -12.23 -16.40
C ASN A 290 -14.91 -12.68 -15.04
N ARG A 291 -16.07 -12.14 -14.66
CA ARG A 291 -16.78 -12.43 -13.40
C ARG A 291 -16.01 -12.06 -12.13
N LEU A 292 -14.94 -11.29 -12.20
CA LEU A 292 -14.28 -10.72 -11.03
C LEU A 292 -14.89 -9.35 -10.70
N THR A 293 -14.98 -9.10 -9.40
CA THR A 293 -15.38 -7.80 -8.84
C THR A 293 -14.18 -7.07 -8.26
N ASP A 294 -13.28 -7.81 -7.62
CA ASP A 294 -12.10 -7.27 -6.96
C ASP A 294 -10.96 -8.28 -6.94
N VAL A 295 -9.75 -7.78 -7.05
CA VAL A 295 -8.51 -8.52 -6.74
C VAL A 295 -7.67 -7.66 -5.81
N THR A 296 -7.41 -8.17 -4.61
CA THR A 296 -6.56 -7.54 -3.60
C THR A 296 -5.26 -8.31 -3.48
N ILE A 297 -4.13 -7.63 -3.62
CA ILE A 297 -2.77 -8.19 -3.51
C ILE A 297 -2.09 -7.72 -2.23
N LEU A 298 -1.41 -8.64 -1.56
CA LEU A 298 -0.50 -8.39 -0.46
C LEU A 298 0.93 -8.63 -0.95
N SER A 299 1.80 -7.63 -0.79
CA SER A 299 3.21 -7.70 -1.22
C SER A 299 4.10 -6.83 -0.34
N ALA A 300 5.40 -7.13 -0.26
CA ALA A 300 6.38 -6.29 0.44
C ALA A 300 6.70 -5.00 -0.33
N VAL A 301 6.58 -5.06 -1.67
CA VAL A 301 6.80 -3.95 -2.61
C VAL A 301 5.45 -3.53 -3.16
N SER A 302 5.10 -2.25 -2.97
CA SER A 302 3.78 -1.74 -3.35
C SER A 302 3.60 -1.65 -4.86
N LEU A 303 4.69 -1.42 -5.60
CA LEU A 303 4.69 -1.46 -7.07
C LEU A 303 4.25 -2.84 -7.59
N ASP A 304 4.78 -3.93 -7.03
CA ASP A 304 4.35 -5.28 -7.41
C ASP A 304 2.88 -5.51 -7.10
N GLY A 305 2.41 -5.04 -5.94
CA GLY A 305 1.00 -5.11 -5.56
C GLY A 305 0.08 -4.39 -6.56
N ASP A 306 0.45 -3.18 -6.99
CA ASP A 306 -0.31 -2.37 -7.94
C ASP A 306 -0.34 -3.06 -9.33
N CYS A 307 0.82 -3.51 -9.83
CA CYS A 307 0.94 -4.26 -11.07
C CYS A 307 0.12 -5.55 -11.05
N LEU A 308 0.29 -6.36 -10.00
CA LEU A 308 -0.34 -7.68 -9.90
C LEU A 308 -1.85 -7.60 -9.69
N SER A 309 -2.36 -6.59 -8.97
CA SER A 309 -3.81 -6.48 -8.76
C SER A 309 -4.56 -6.33 -10.09
N THR A 310 -4.05 -5.48 -10.98
CA THR A 310 -4.63 -5.30 -12.32
C THR A 310 -4.31 -6.47 -13.24
N THR A 311 -3.09 -7.01 -13.20
CA THR A 311 -2.69 -8.19 -13.99
C THR A 311 -3.55 -9.42 -13.66
N CYS A 312 -3.70 -9.75 -12.38
CA CYS A 312 -4.52 -10.88 -11.95
C CYS A 312 -6.01 -10.67 -12.24
N PHE A 313 -6.49 -9.42 -12.11
CA PHE A 313 -7.83 -9.10 -12.55
C PHE A 313 -8.02 -9.37 -14.05
N ALA A 314 -7.07 -8.96 -14.89
CA ALA A 314 -7.10 -9.16 -16.34
C ALA A 314 -7.04 -10.65 -16.74
N LEU A 315 -6.21 -11.44 -16.04
CA LEU A 315 -6.08 -12.89 -16.27
C LEU A 315 -7.34 -13.68 -15.83
N GLY A 316 -8.13 -13.14 -14.92
CA GLY A 316 -9.26 -13.85 -14.32
C GLY A 316 -8.84 -14.72 -13.13
N LEU A 317 -9.83 -15.43 -12.53
CA LEU A 317 -9.62 -16.15 -11.27
C LEU A 317 -8.56 -17.24 -11.37
N ASP A 318 -8.70 -18.16 -12.32
CA ASP A 318 -7.86 -19.38 -12.36
C ASP A 318 -6.40 -19.05 -12.70
N ASP A 319 -6.18 -18.30 -13.77
CA ASP A 319 -4.82 -17.94 -14.21
C ASP A 319 -4.19 -16.90 -13.28
N GLY A 320 -4.97 -15.96 -12.75
CA GLY A 320 -4.52 -14.99 -11.77
C GLY A 320 -4.08 -15.64 -10.45
N LEU A 321 -4.86 -16.59 -9.94
CA LEU A 321 -4.50 -17.36 -8.75
C LEU A 321 -3.27 -18.23 -9.00
N ALA A 322 -3.18 -18.89 -10.16
CA ALA A 322 -2.01 -19.68 -10.53
C ALA A 322 -0.73 -18.83 -10.62
N LEU A 323 -0.85 -17.59 -11.15
CA LEU A 323 0.28 -16.65 -11.15
C LEU A 323 0.73 -16.33 -9.72
N ILE A 324 -0.19 -15.98 -8.82
CA ILE A 324 0.15 -15.65 -7.43
C ILE A 324 0.81 -16.83 -6.72
N GLU A 325 0.28 -18.06 -6.88
CA GLU A 325 0.86 -19.27 -6.29
C GLU A 325 2.27 -19.60 -6.82
N SER A 326 2.67 -19.03 -7.95
CA SER A 326 4.01 -19.17 -8.51
C SER A 326 5.03 -18.16 -7.97
N LEU A 327 4.57 -17.15 -7.22
CA LEU A 327 5.40 -16.06 -6.70
C LEU A 327 5.67 -16.24 -5.21
N ASP A 328 6.89 -15.89 -4.76
CA ASP A 328 7.26 -15.95 -3.36
C ASP A 328 6.78 -14.71 -2.60
N ASN A 329 6.20 -14.90 -1.41
CA ASN A 329 5.81 -13.83 -0.48
C ASN A 329 4.78 -12.82 -1.04
N ILE A 330 3.98 -13.25 -1.98
CA ILE A 330 2.84 -12.48 -2.52
C ILE A 330 1.58 -13.30 -2.28
N GLU A 331 0.55 -12.64 -1.75
CA GLU A 331 -0.73 -13.28 -1.48
C GLU A 331 -1.86 -12.48 -2.13
N ALA A 332 -2.97 -13.15 -2.38
CA ALA A 332 -4.12 -12.53 -3.02
C ALA A 332 -5.47 -12.96 -2.46
N VAL A 333 -6.42 -12.04 -2.59
CA VAL A 333 -7.85 -12.28 -2.41
C VAL A 333 -8.57 -11.92 -3.70
N PHE A 334 -9.37 -12.84 -4.23
CA PHE A 334 -10.22 -12.62 -5.39
C PHE A 334 -11.69 -12.63 -4.97
N VAL A 335 -12.45 -11.69 -5.46
CA VAL A 335 -13.91 -11.60 -5.22
C VAL A 335 -14.62 -11.68 -6.56
N THR A 336 -15.54 -12.62 -6.68
CA THR A 336 -16.34 -12.81 -7.89
C THR A 336 -17.66 -12.02 -7.83
N THR A 337 -18.33 -11.88 -8.97
CA THR A 337 -19.58 -11.12 -9.09
C THR A 337 -20.74 -11.74 -8.33
N ASP A 338 -20.68 -13.04 -8.00
CA ASP A 338 -21.66 -13.72 -7.13
C ASP A 338 -21.34 -13.57 -5.62
N GLY A 339 -20.24 -12.84 -5.30
CA GLY A 339 -19.80 -12.59 -3.93
C GLY A 339 -18.95 -13.71 -3.31
N SER A 340 -18.56 -14.73 -4.07
CA SER A 340 -17.62 -15.75 -3.60
C SER A 340 -16.23 -15.16 -3.43
N ILE A 341 -15.50 -15.65 -2.40
CA ILE A 341 -14.15 -15.16 -2.07
C ILE A 341 -13.18 -16.34 -2.20
N TYR A 342 -12.06 -16.08 -2.89
CA TYR A 342 -10.99 -17.05 -3.09
C TYR A 342 -9.68 -16.45 -2.57
N TYR A 343 -8.86 -17.30 -1.94
CA TYR A 343 -7.62 -16.90 -1.30
C TYR A 343 -6.45 -17.70 -1.89
N SER A 344 -5.29 -17.05 -2.00
CA SER A 344 -4.04 -17.78 -2.20
C SER A 344 -3.69 -18.59 -0.95
N SER A 345 -2.83 -19.60 -1.11
CA SER A 345 -2.56 -20.63 -0.09
C SER A 345 -1.97 -20.06 1.21
N GLY A 346 -1.21 -18.99 1.13
CA GLY A 346 -0.57 -18.35 2.30
C GLY A 346 -1.39 -17.25 2.96
N MET A 347 -2.55 -16.89 2.43
CA MET A 347 -3.36 -15.76 2.88
C MET A 347 -3.80 -15.87 4.35
N SER A 348 -3.99 -17.10 4.86
CA SER A 348 -4.40 -17.37 6.25
C SER A 348 -3.48 -16.75 7.31
N ARG A 349 -2.21 -16.46 6.97
CA ARG A 349 -1.24 -15.81 7.87
C ARG A 349 -1.57 -14.35 8.18
N TYR A 350 -2.35 -13.71 7.34
CA TYR A 350 -2.66 -12.29 7.39
C TYR A 350 -4.09 -11.99 7.86
N LEU A 351 -4.99 -12.99 7.81
CA LEU A 351 -6.37 -12.81 8.22
C LEU A 351 -6.45 -12.54 9.74
N ASN A 352 -7.22 -11.52 10.12
CA ASN A 352 -7.54 -11.24 11.50
C ASN A 352 -8.82 -12.01 11.86
N GLU A 353 -8.70 -12.97 12.79
CA GLU A 353 -9.81 -13.78 13.30
C GLU A 353 -10.84 -12.96 14.10
#